data_a4c3e1ce0178f2727e309e89d699d7e2
#
_entry.id   a4c3e1ce0178f2727e309e89d699d7e2
#
_cell.length_a   1.000
_cell.length_b   1.000
_cell.length_c   1.000
_cell.angle_alpha   90.00
_cell.angle_beta   90.00
_cell.angle_gamma   90.00
#
_symmetry.space_group_name_H-M   'P 1'
#
loop_
_entity.id
_entity.type
_entity.pdbx_description
1 polymer ?
#
loop_
_entity_poly.entity_id
_entity_poly.type
_entity_poly.pdbx_seq_one_letter_code
_entity_poly.pdbx_strand_id
1 'polypeptide(L)' 'VRPLTQKQQAMRLAIFQYRRRKGVSPTVRELAEITGRSVTATQALINQLVKKGALVREAKHPRSLVTT' A
#
# COMPACT_ATOMS: atom_id res chain seq x y z
N VAL A 1 -9.15 9.40 12.34
CA VAL A 1 -8.65 8.29 11.52
C VAL A 1 -9.20 6.98 12.08
N ARG A 2 -9.81 6.17 11.23
CA ARG A 2 -10.36 4.88 11.65
C ARG A 2 -9.21 3.91 11.94
N PRO A 3 -9.36 3.07 12.99
CA PRO A 3 -8.32 2.06 13.26
C PRO A 3 -8.15 1.11 12.09
N LEU A 4 -6.92 0.75 11.81
CA LEU A 4 -6.61 -0.19 10.74
C LEU A 4 -6.62 -1.62 11.30
N THR A 5 -7.05 -2.58 10.49
CA THR A 5 -6.92 -4.00 10.84
C THR A 5 -5.44 -4.40 10.78
N GLN A 6 -5.10 -5.56 11.35
CA GLN A 6 -3.73 -6.06 11.28
C GLN A 6 -3.24 -6.18 9.84
N LYS A 7 -4.08 -6.70 8.95
CA LYS A 7 -3.72 -6.85 7.53
C LYS A 7 -3.49 -5.50 6.87
N GLN A 8 -4.33 -4.52 7.18
CA GLN A 8 -4.19 -3.17 6.65
C GLN A 8 -2.93 -2.49 7.19
N GLN A 9 -2.63 -2.63 8.47
CA GLN A 9 -1.41 -2.08 9.06
C GLN A 9 -0.16 -2.71 8.45
N ALA A 10 -0.16 -4.02 8.25
CA ALA A 10 0.97 -4.72 7.64
C ALA A 10 1.21 -4.22 6.21
N MET A 11 0.15 -4.02 5.45
CA MET A 11 0.27 -3.50 4.08
C MET A 11 0.80 -2.07 4.08
N ARG A 12 0.28 -1.21 4.96
CA ARG A 12 0.75 0.17 5.09
C ARG A 12 2.21 0.22 5.47
N LEU A 13 2.63 -0.62 6.41
CA LEU A 13 4.02 -0.69 6.83
C LEU A 13 4.93 -1.16 5.70
N ALA A 14 4.50 -2.14 4.91
CA ALA A 14 5.25 -2.62 3.75
C ALA A 14 5.49 -1.50 2.74
N ILE A 15 4.47 -0.68 2.48
CA ILE A 15 4.59 0.47 1.58
C ILE A 15 5.60 1.49 2.14
N PHE A 16 5.47 1.81 3.42
CA PHE A 16 6.35 2.77 4.09
C PHE A 16 7.80 2.31 4.05
N GLN A 17 8.07 1.05 4.38
CA GLN A 17 9.42 0.50 4.38
C GLN A 17 10.01 0.45 2.97
N TYR A 18 9.21 0.09 1.98
CA TYR A 18 9.66 0.08 0.60
C TYR A 18 10.10 1.48 0.16
N ARG A 19 9.30 2.50 0.46
CA ARG A 19 9.63 3.88 0.11
C ARG A 19 10.91 4.36 0.79
N ARG A 20 11.11 4.00 2.05
CA ARG A 20 12.34 4.35 2.76
C ARG A 20 13.57 3.70 2.14
N ARG A 21 13.42 2.46 1.70
CA ARG A 21 14.53 1.67 1.15
C ARG A 21 14.85 2.04 -0.29
N LYS A 22 13.82 2.23 -1.11
CA LYS A 22 13.98 2.42 -2.56
C LYS A 22 13.83 3.87 -3.01
N GLY A 23 13.26 4.74 -2.18
CA GLY A 23 13.02 6.14 -2.54
C GLY A 23 11.85 6.36 -3.47
N VAL A 24 11.10 5.32 -3.83
CA VAL A 24 9.91 5.40 -4.67
C VAL A 24 8.83 4.50 -4.10
N SER A 25 7.57 4.77 -4.47
CA SER A 25 6.44 3.95 -4.03
C SER A 25 6.43 2.61 -4.77
N PRO A 26 6.02 1.52 -4.11
CA PRO A 26 5.93 0.22 -4.77
C PRO A 26 4.71 0.14 -5.68
N THR A 27 4.79 -0.73 -6.69
CA THR A 27 3.61 -1.11 -7.47
C THR A 27 2.81 -2.15 -6.70
N VAL A 28 1.55 -2.36 -7.13
CA VAL A 28 0.70 -3.40 -6.52
C VAL A 28 1.36 -4.78 -6.64
N ARG A 29 1.94 -5.07 -7.78
CA ARG A 29 2.62 -6.35 -8.00
C ARG A 29 3.81 -6.54 -7.06
N GLU A 30 4.62 -5.50 -6.87
CA GLU A 30 5.73 -5.53 -5.94
C GLU A 30 5.26 -5.78 -4.51
N LEU A 31 4.18 -5.10 -4.10
CA LEU A 31 3.60 -5.31 -2.78
C LEU A 31 3.05 -6.73 -2.60
N ALA A 32 2.43 -7.28 -3.64
CA ALA A 32 1.93 -8.65 -3.60
C ALA A 32 3.08 -9.63 -3.34
N GLU A 33 4.21 -9.45 -4.01
CA GLU A 33 5.38 -10.28 -3.80
C GLU A 33 5.97 -10.13 -2.40
N ILE A 34 6.11 -8.89 -1.93
CA ILE A 34 6.68 -8.60 -0.61
C ILE A 34 5.83 -9.20 0.50
N THR A 35 4.52 -9.08 0.39
CA THR A 35 3.60 -9.52 1.44
C THR A 35 3.15 -10.98 1.29
N GLY A 36 3.52 -11.63 0.20
CA GLY A 36 3.12 -13.00 -0.07
C GLY A 36 1.63 -13.16 -0.36
N ARG A 37 0.98 -12.11 -0.87
CA ARG A 37 -0.45 -12.11 -1.20
C ARG A 37 -0.66 -12.08 -2.69
N SER A 38 -1.86 -12.45 -3.15
CA SER A 38 -2.22 -12.29 -4.55
C SER A 38 -2.35 -10.79 -4.90
N VAL A 39 -2.24 -10.48 -6.19
CA VAL A 39 -2.44 -9.10 -6.67
C VAL A 39 -3.85 -8.61 -6.32
N THR A 40 -4.85 -9.47 -6.47
CA THR A 40 -6.25 -9.13 -6.16
C THR A 40 -6.41 -8.79 -4.68
N ALA A 41 -5.86 -9.61 -3.78
CA ALA A 41 -5.94 -9.35 -2.34
C ALA A 41 -5.19 -8.08 -1.96
N THR A 42 -4.01 -7.86 -2.55
CA THR A 42 -3.21 -6.66 -2.32
C THR A 42 -3.98 -5.42 -2.77
N GLN A 43 -4.59 -5.47 -3.95
CA GLN A 43 -5.38 -4.35 -4.48
C GLN A 43 -6.55 -4.03 -3.56
N ALA A 44 -7.23 -5.05 -3.03
CA ALA A 44 -8.34 -4.84 -2.10
C ALA A 44 -7.88 -4.12 -0.83
N LEU A 45 -6.75 -4.53 -0.27
CA LEU A 45 -6.20 -3.87 0.93
C LEU A 45 -5.79 -2.43 0.64
N ILE A 46 -5.17 -2.18 -0.50
CA ILE A 46 -4.79 -0.83 -0.90
C ILE A 46 -6.03 0.06 -1.03
N ASN A 47 -7.08 -0.43 -1.67
CA ASN A 47 -8.33 0.32 -1.82
C ASN A 47 -8.94 0.65 -0.45
N GLN A 48 -8.90 -0.28 0.49
CA GLN A 48 -9.38 -0.05 1.85
C GLN A 48 -8.55 1.03 2.56
N LEU A 49 -7.23 1.00 2.41
CA LEU A 49 -6.35 2.00 3.01
C LEU A 49 -6.59 3.39 2.41
N VAL A 50 -6.78 3.48 1.10
CA VAL A 50 -7.11 4.75 0.45
C VAL A 50 -8.44 5.28 0.98
N LYS A 51 -9.43 4.40 1.11
CA LYS A 51 -10.75 4.77 1.60
C LYS A 51 -10.71 5.28 3.03
N LYS A 52 -9.84 4.72 3.87
CA LYS A 52 -9.66 5.15 5.26
C LYS A 52 -8.77 6.38 5.41
N GLY A 53 -8.21 6.88 4.33
CA GLY A 53 -7.31 8.02 4.38
C GLY A 53 -5.89 7.70 4.83
N ALA A 54 -5.52 6.42 4.91
CA ALA A 54 -4.18 6.01 5.32
C ALA A 54 -3.18 6.01 4.15
N LEU A 55 -3.68 6.02 2.93
CA LEU A 55 -2.87 6.12 1.71
C LEU A 55 -3.45 7.17 0.78
N VAL A 56 -2.57 7.82 0.03
CA VAL A 56 -2.95 8.70 -1.08
C VAL A 56 -2.50 8.04 -2.37
N ARG A 57 -3.38 8.03 -3.37
CA ARG A 57 -3.06 7.47 -4.68
C ARG A 57 -3.14 8.57 -5.73
N GLU A 58 -2.06 8.76 -6.47
CA GLU A 58 -2.04 9.66 -7.63
C GLU A 58 -2.36 8.85 -8.88
N ALA A 59 -3.41 9.25 -9.60
CA ALA A 59 -3.95 8.46 -10.70
C ALA A 59 -3.01 8.32 -11.90
N LYS A 60 -2.00 9.19 -12.04
CA LYS A 60 -1.16 9.25 -13.24
C LYS A 60 0.11 8.43 -13.19
N HIS A 61 0.45 7.85 -12.05
CA HIS A 61 1.71 7.13 -11.89
C HIS A 61 1.49 5.75 -11.29
N PRO A 62 2.12 4.68 -11.86
CA PRO A 62 2.00 3.34 -11.29
C PRO A 62 2.66 3.20 -9.91
N ARG A 63 3.57 4.11 -9.55
CA ARG A 63 4.26 4.14 -8.26
C ARG A 63 3.80 5.32 -7.42
N SER A 64 2.49 5.44 -7.23
CA SER A 64 1.88 6.63 -6.62
C SER A 64 1.38 6.43 -5.19
N LEU A 65 1.63 5.29 -4.57
CA LEU A 65 1.13 5.00 -3.23
C LEU A 65 1.97 5.71 -2.17
N VAL A 66 1.36 6.63 -1.46
CA VAL A 66 2.02 7.41 -0.43
C VAL A 66 1.27 7.23 0.89
N THR A 67 2.00 6.91 1.96
CA THR A 67 1.41 6.86 3.30
C THR A 67 1.20 8.27 3.83
N THR A 68 0.06 8.50 4.44
CA THR A 68 -0.24 9.79 5.07
C THR A 68 0.03 9.76 6.56
#